data_79eb757fde1ca4dda6661662f0383b10
#
_entry.id   79eb757fde1ca4dda6661662f0383b10
#
_cell.length_a   1.000
_cell.length_b   1.000
_cell.length_c   1.000
_cell.angle_alpha   90.00
_cell.angle_beta   90.00
_cell.angle_gamma   90.00
#
_symmetry.space_group_name_H-M   'P 1'
#
loop_
_entity.id
_entity.type
_entity.pdbx_description
1 polymer ?
#
loop_
_entity_poly.entity_id
_entity_poly.type
_entity_poly.pdbx_seq_one_letter_code
_entity_poly.pdbx_strand_id
1 'polypeptide(L)'
;MAEHPECNDHAYCHAHGIAHSHSHVHENQKAVLNRSSRALGHLEKVKRMVEEGQDCSQVLTQLAAVRSALDNTGKVILKDHMRHCIVDAVAAGDEEAIDDLCAAVDKFMK
;
A
#
# COMPACT_ATOMS: atom_id res chain seq x y z
N MET A 1 24.17 6.12 -10.56
CA MET A 1 23.72 6.38 -9.83
C MET A 1 23.46 5.67 -8.93
N ALA A 2 23.48 5.74 -8.46
CA ALA A 2 23.52 5.02 -7.51
C ALA A 2 22.48 5.02 -6.89
N GLU A 3 21.77 4.48 -7.20
CA GLU A 3 20.85 4.45 -6.57
C GLU A 3 21.05 3.90 -5.41
N HIS A 4 20.52 4.25 -4.57
CA HIS A 4 20.58 3.86 -3.38
C HIS A 4 19.93 2.68 -3.34
N PRO A 5 20.43 1.77 -3.16
CA PRO A 5 19.94 0.56 -3.28
C PRO A 5 18.93 0.46 -2.37
N GLU A 6 17.96 0.70 -2.43
CA GLU A 6 17.03 0.51 -1.62
C GLU A 6 17.32 -0.28 -0.46
N CYS A 7 18.19 -0.19 0.25
CA CYS A 7 18.48 -0.93 1.45
C CYS A 7 18.08 -2.36 1.37
N ASN A 8 18.54 -3.00 0.34
CA ASN A 8 18.34 -4.42 0.25
C ASN A 8 18.92 -5.09 1.47
N ASP A 9 19.94 -4.51 2.09
CA ASP A 9 20.49 -5.04 3.30
C ASP A 9 19.95 -4.23 4.46
N HIS A 10 18.94 -4.74 5.08
CA HIS A 10 18.28 -4.10 6.18
C HIS A 10 19.23 -3.83 7.34
N ALA A 11 20.08 -4.80 7.64
CA ALA A 11 21.05 -4.64 8.73
C ALA A 11 22.02 -3.52 8.45
N TYR A 12 22.44 -3.40 7.20
CA TYR A 12 23.35 -2.33 6.83
C TYR A 12 22.71 -0.96 7.05
N CYS A 13 21.47 -0.81 6.66
CA CYS A 13 20.78 0.45 6.84
C CYS A 13 20.66 0.83 8.30
N HIS A 14 20.33 -0.14 9.15
CA HIS A 14 20.21 0.13 10.57
C HIS A 14 21.58 0.50 11.16
N ALA A 15 22.61 -0.22 10.80
CA ALA A 15 23.95 0.01 11.35
C ALA A 15 24.48 1.38 10.99
N HIS A 16 24.08 1.91 9.86
CA HIS A 16 24.58 3.21 9.40
C HIS A 16 23.57 4.33 9.61
N GLY A 17 22.49 4.05 10.31
CA GLY A 17 21.49 5.09 10.60
C GLY A 17 20.83 5.67 9.38
N ILE A 18 20.78 4.93 8.29
CA ILE A 18 20.20 5.42 7.07
C ILE A 18 18.69 5.26 7.14
N ALA A 19 17.99 6.35 6.94
CA ALA A 19 16.54 6.29 6.90
C ALA A 19 16.12 5.50 5.67
N HIS A 20 15.31 4.51 5.83
CA HIS A 20 14.87 3.72 4.69
C HIS A 20 13.44 3.28 4.91
N SER A 21 12.75 3.05 3.84
CA SER A 21 11.44 2.44 3.92
C SER A 21 11.65 0.95 3.71
N HIS A 22 10.76 0.16 4.25
CA HIS A 22 10.86 -1.27 4.09
C HIS A 22 10.33 -1.59 2.72
N SER A 23 11.09 -1.21 1.70
CA SER A 23 10.67 -1.37 0.36
C SER A 23 11.07 -2.75 -0.09
N HIS A 24 10.13 -3.57 -0.40
CA HIS A 24 10.38 -4.93 -0.87
C HIS A 24 9.77 -5.12 -2.23
N VAL A 25 10.36 -5.98 -3.02
CA VAL A 25 9.74 -6.38 -4.27
C VAL A 25 8.78 -7.49 -3.93
N HIS A 26 7.51 -7.20 -4.05
CA HIS A 26 6.48 -8.17 -3.70
C HIS A 26 6.04 -8.93 -4.95
N GLU A 27 5.67 -10.17 -4.78
CA GLU A 27 5.18 -10.99 -5.88
C GLU A 27 4.00 -10.35 -6.56
N ASN A 28 3.18 -9.63 -5.78
CA ASN A 28 1.96 -9.05 -6.30
C ASN A 28 2.11 -7.60 -6.69
N GLN A 29 3.34 -7.12 -6.83
CA GLN A 29 3.57 -5.71 -7.15
C GLN A 29 2.83 -5.28 -8.40
N LYS A 30 2.92 -6.08 -9.46
CA LYS A 30 2.26 -5.73 -10.70
C LYS A 30 0.74 -5.71 -10.54
N ALA A 31 0.21 -6.66 -9.80
CA ALA A 31 -1.23 -6.71 -9.54
C ALA A 31 -1.69 -5.48 -8.76
N VAL A 32 -0.91 -5.06 -7.77
CA VAL A 32 -1.22 -3.87 -6.98
C VAL A 32 -1.19 -2.63 -7.85
N LEU A 33 -0.18 -2.50 -8.71
CA LEU A 33 -0.08 -1.36 -9.60
C LEU A 33 -1.26 -1.31 -10.58
N ASN A 34 -1.66 -2.46 -11.11
CA ASN A 34 -2.79 -2.53 -12.02
C ASN A 34 -4.09 -2.16 -11.33
N ARG A 35 -4.27 -2.63 -10.08
CA ARG A 35 -5.46 -2.29 -9.30
C ARG A 35 -5.48 -0.80 -8.99
N SER A 36 -4.33 -0.24 -8.64
CA SER A 36 -4.22 1.18 -8.33
C SER A 36 -4.51 2.03 -9.55
N SER A 37 -4.02 1.62 -10.71
CA SER A 37 -4.27 2.37 -11.95
C SER A 37 -5.74 2.35 -12.31
N ARG A 38 -6.41 1.23 -12.12
CA ARG A 38 -7.84 1.16 -12.40
C ARG A 38 -8.64 2.03 -11.44
N ALA A 39 -8.25 2.02 -10.16
CA ALA A 39 -8.93 2.87 -9.18
C ALA A 39 -8.73 4.34 -9.49
N LEU A 40 -7.52 4.71 -9.93
CA LEU A 40 -7.23 6.08 -10.34
C LEU A 40 -8.12 6.51 -11.48
N GLY A 41 -8.20 5.70 -12.53
CA GLY A 41 -9.04 6.02 -13.68
C GLY A 41 -10.51 6.13 -13.29
N HIS A 42 -10.95 5.26 -12.38
CA HIS A 42 -12.33 5.29 -11.93
C HIS A 42 -12.59 6.56 -11.11
N LEU A 43 -11.64 6.97 -10.28
CA LEU A 43 -11.78 8.20 -9.51
C LEU A 43 -11.81 9.42 -10.42
N GLU A 44 -11.03 9.41 -11.50
CA GLU A 44 -11.07 10.48 -12.46
C GLU A 44 -12.44 10.58 -13.12
N LYS A 45 -13.06 9.44 -13.38
CA LYS A 45 -14.41 9.42 -13.91
C LYS A 45 -15.40 10.05 -12.93
N VAL A 46 -15.26 9.73 -11.63
CA VAL A 46 -16.13 10.33 -10.61
C VAL A 46 -15.95 11.83 -10.59
N LYS A 47 -14.70 12.28 -10.68
CA LYS A 47 -14.43 13.71 -10.72
C LYS A 47 -15.14 14.39 -11.88
N ARG A 48 -15.09 13.78 -13.06
CA ARG A 48 -15.79 14.34 -14.22
C ARG A 48 -17.30 14.36 -14.03
N MET A 49 -17.84 13.33 -13.39
CA MET A 49 -19.26 13.28 -13.10
C MET A 49 -19.68 14.46 -12.24
N VAL A 50 -18.87 14.80 -11.26
CA VAL A 50 -19.14 15.95 -10.41
C VAL A 50 -19.05 17.25 -11.22
N GLU A 51 -18.02 17.37 -12.05
CA GLU A 51 -17.84 18.56 -12.87
C GLU A 51 -19.00 18.76 -13.83
N GLU A 52 -19.58 17.67 -14.31
CA GLU A 52 -20.69 17.72 -15.26
C GLU A 52 -22.04 17.85 -14.56
N GLY A 53 -22.05 17.89 -13.25
CA GLY A 53 -23.32 18.02 -12.53
C GLY A 53 -24.19 16.81 -12.57
N GLN A 54 -23.63 15.62 -12.68
CA GLN A 54 -24.44 14.43 -12.75
C GLN A 54 -25.12 14.13 -11.42
N ASP A 55 -26.13 13.28 -11.48
CA ASP A 55 -26.94 12.98 -10.33
C ASP A 55 -26.12 12.47 -9.14
N CYS A 56 -26.40 13.03 -7.97
CA CYS A 56 -25.64 12.71 -6.77
C CYS A 56 -25.68 11.24 -6.42
N SER A 57 -26.79 10.58 -6.60
CA SER A 57 -26.86 9.17 -6.23
C SER A 57 -25.98 8.33 -7.14
N GLN A 58 -25.84 8.72 -8.40
CA GLN A 58 -24.94 8.02 -9.30
C GLN A 58 -23.48 8.30 -8.95
N VAL A 59 -23.18 9.55 -8.61
CA VAL A 59 -21.81 9.90 -8.19
C VAL A 59 -21.42 9.09 -6.95
N LEU A 60 -22.34 9.02 -5.97
CA LEU A 60 -22.05 8.28 -4.74
C LEU A 60 -21.88 6.78 -4.98
N THR A 61 -22.67 6.23 -5.90
CA THR A 61 -22.53 4.81 -6.24
C THR A 61 -21.15 4.53 -6.84
N GLN A 62 -20.70 5.39 -7.74
CA GLN A 62 -19.40 5.22 -8.35
C GLN A 62 -18.27 5.44 -7.34
N LEU A 63 -18.43 6.42 -6.46
CA LEU A 63 -17.43 6.66 -5.43
C LEU A 63 -17.33 5.49 -4.46
N ALA A 64 -18.46 4.88 -4.12
CA ALA A 64 -18.45 3.69 -3.27
C ALA A 64 -17.67 2.54 -3.93
N ALA A 65 -17.80 2.41 -5.24
CA ALA A 65 -17.04 1.40 -5.97
C ALA A 65 -15.54 1.68 -5.93
N VAL A 66 -15.14 2.95 -6.04
CA VAL A 66 -13.74 3.33 -5.92
C VAL A 66 -13.23 2.99 -4.51
N ARG A 67 -14.02 3.29 -3.50
CA ARG A 67 -13.64 3.00 -2.12
C ARG A 67 -13.42 1.51 -1.92
N SER A 68 -14.33 0.68 -2.43
CA SER A 68 -14.17 -0.77 -2.33
C SER A 68 -12.91 -1.25 -3.05
N ALA A 69 -12.62 -0.68 -4.21
CA ALA A 69 -11.43 -1.06 -4.97
C ALA A 69 -10.16 -0.71 -4.18
N LEU A 70 -10.16 0.44 -3.49
CA LEU A 70 -9.02 0.83 -2.67
C LEU A 70 -8.87 -0.08 -1.46
N ASP A 71 -9.98 -0.44 -0.82
CA ASP A 71 -9.94 -1.37 0.30
C ASP A 71 -9.35 -2.72 -0.13
N ASN A 72 -9.78 -3.22 -1.26
CA ASN A 72 -9.28 -4.50 -1.75
C ASN A 72 -7.80 -4.42 -2.11
N THR A 73 -7.37 -3.31 -2.69
CA THR A 73 -5.96 -3.11 -3.00
C THR A 73 -5.13 -3.10 -1.72
N GLY A 74 -5.64 -2.40 -0.69
CA GLY A 74 -4.96 -2.37 0.59
C GLY A 74 -4.84 -3.76 1.22
N LYS A 75 -5.87 -4.58 1.06
CA LYS A 75 -5.82 -5.95 1.60
C LYS A 75 -4.77 -6.79 0.90
N VAL A 76 -4.59 -6.59 -0.40
CA VAL A 76 -3.54 -7.31 -1.13
C VAL A 76 -2.16 -6.90 -0.62
N ILE A 77 -1.96 -5.59 -0.44
CA ILE A 77 -0.70 -5.08 0.09
C ILE A 77 -0.45 -5.64 1.50
N LEU A 78 -1.47 -5.64 2.32
CA LEU A 78 -1.34 -6.13 3.68
C LEU A 78 -0.97 -7.60 3.72
N LYS A 79 -1.59 -8.40 2.88
CA LYS A 79 -1.25 -9.82 2.82
C LYS A 79 0.20 -10.04 2.43
N ASP A 80 0.71 -9.26 1.48
CA ASP A 80 2.10 -9.37 1.09
C ASP A 80 3.02 -9.01 2.22
N HIS A 81 2.71 -7.95 2.96
CA HIS A 81 3.50 -7.58 4.10
C HIS A 81 3.52 -8.67 5.16
N MET A 82 2.36 -9.24 5.46
CA MET A 82 2.29 -10.29 6.45
C MET A 82 3.09 -11.51 6.01
N ARG A 83 3.04 -11.82 4.72
CA ARG A 83 3.71 -13.01 4.23
C ARG A 83 5.22 -12.86 4.15
N HIS A 84 5.69 -11.68 3.75
CA HIS A 84 7.11 -11.49 3.48
C HIS A 84 7.85 -10.72 4.56
N CYS A 85 7.21 -9.74 5.18
CA CYS A 85 7.88 -8.87 6.11
C CYS A 85 7.79 -9.32 7.55
N ILE A 86 6.64 -9.83 7.96
CA ILE A 86 6.48 -10.27 9.33
C ILE A 86 7.35 -11.49 9.62
N VAL A 87 7.40 -12.44 8.69
CA VAL A 87 8.21 -13.64 8.89
C VAL A 87 9.66 -13.24 9.11
N ASP A 88 10.17 -12.34 8.29
CA ASP A 88 11.54 -11.88 8.42
C ASP A 88 11.77 -11.11 9.71
N ALA A 89 10.82 -10.25 10.09
CA ALA A 89 10.96 -9.47 11.30
C ALA A 89 10.95 -10.34 12.55
N VAL A 90 10.10 -11.35 12.57
CA VAL A 90 10.05 -12.28 13.70
C VAL A 90 11.34 -13.07 13.80
N ALA A 91 11.83 -13.57 12.67
CA ALA A 91 13.07 -14.34 12.65
C ALA A 91 14.26 -13.50 13.09
N ALA A 92 14.25 -12.22 12.79
CA ALA A 92 15.34 -11.32 13.16
C ALA A 92 15.16 -10.70 14.55
N GLY A 93 14.02 -10.90 15.19
CA GLY A 93 13.74 -10.28 16.47
C GLY A 93 13.53 -8.79 16.36
N ASP A 94 13.08 -8.30 15.22
CA ASP A 94 12.90 -6.88 14.97
C ASP A 94 11.52 -6.47 15.44
N GLU A 95 11.40 -6.13 16.72
CA GLU A 95 10.12 -5.76 17.32
C GLU A 95 9.60 -4.45 16.80
N GLU A 96 10.48 -3.55 16.41
CA GLU A 96 10.05 -2.27 15.89
C GLU A 96 9.31 -2.43 14.56
N ALA A 97 9.80 -3.30 13.69
CA ALA A 97 9.15 -3.57 12.43
C ALA A 97 7.77 -4.20 12.65
N ILE A 98 7.67 -5.08 13.64
CA ILE A 98 6.39 -5.70 13.96
C ILE A 98 5.41 -4.66 14.48
N ASP A 99 5.87 -3.78 15.36
CA ASP A 99 5.01 -2.72 15.91
C ASP A 99 4.56 -1.77 14.81
N ASP A 100 5.44 -1.42 13.89
CA ASP A 100 5.10 -0.56 12.77
C ASP A 100 4.02 -1.18 11.90
N LEU A 101 4.13 -2.48 11.66
CA LEU A 101 3.14 -3.17 10.85
C LEU A 101 1.80 -3.21 11.58
N CYS A 102 1.81 -3.49 12.87
CA CYS A 102 0.57 -3.50 13.65
C CYS A 102 -0.11 -2.14 13.61
N ALA A 103 0.66 -1.07 13.70
CA ALA A 103 0.11 0.27 13.64
C ALA A 103 -0.51 0.54 12.26
N ALA A 104 0.14 0.08 11.21
CA ALA A 104 -0.37 0.24 9.85
C ALA A 104 -1.68 -0.54 9.66
N VAL A 105 -1.74 -1.75 10.20
CA VAL A 105 -2.96 -2.57 10.13
C VAL A 105 -4.10 -1.85 10.83
N ASP A 106 -3.83 -1.32 12.02
CA ASP A 106 -4.86 -0.62 12.79
C ASP A 106 -5.40 0.58 12.01
N LYS A 107 -4.52 1.33 11.38
CA LYS A 107 -4.94 2.47 10.59
C LYS A 107 -5.79 2.05 9.39
N PHE A 108 -5.39 0.99 8.73
CA PHE A 108 -6.11 0.57 7.53
C PHE A 108 -7.46 -0.03 7.85
N MET A 109 -7.55 -0.74 8.97
CA MET A 109 -8.79 -1.44 9.31
C MET A 109 -9.82 -0.54 9.99
N LYS A 110 -9.50 0.73 10.20
CA LYS A 110 -10.43 1.64 10.83
C LYS A 110 -11.66 1.99 9.99
#